data_630e5357133fe42b1786429671a6b3c6
#
_entry.id   630e5357133fe42b1786429671a6b3c6
#
_cell.length_a   1.000
_cell.length_b   1.000
_cell.length_c   1.000
_cell.angle_alpha   90.00
_cell.angle_beta   90.00
_cell.angle_gamma   90.00
#
_symmetry.space_group_name_H-M   'P 1'
#
loop_
_entity.id
_entity.type
_entity.pdbx_description
1 polymer ?
#
loop_
_entity_poly.entity_id
_entity_poly.type
_entity_poly.pdbx_seq_one_letter_code
_entity_poly.pdbx_strand_id
1 'polypeptide(L)'
;MTVRVSKPEFDLRGKILDLDYSQVPYHKMPPGSIISSTVWNVPATAVSTPGSWAYTTNPTNSATYAVANFTFTKKLSTSIVQGIAIGHVDVNGSTGHPTVVSLVNRGNVVYGAAYRHQRRQNNEPTGYSFAFTDDMTEQDDVLNPVYYLRCHSSASNMYFSRMQGGSTPSNPYRVFFQEVVQ
;
A
#
# COMPACT_ATOMS: atom_id res chain seq x y z
N MET A 1 -28.28 -63.58 -1.16
CA MET A 1 -28.28 -62.43 -2.07
C MET A 1 -27.23 -61.41 -1.52
N THR A 2 -26.06 -61.34 -2.13
CA THR A 2 -24.98 -60.51 -1.63
C THR A 2 -25.05 -59.15 -2.36
N VAL A 3 -25.41 -58.10 -1.65
CA VAL A 3 -25.41 -56.75 -2.21
C VAL A 3 -23.95 -56.30 -2.31
N ARG A 4 -23.40 -56.25 -3.52
CA ARG A 4 -22.14 -55.58 -3.76
C ARG A 4 -22.39 -54.08 -3.68
N VAL A 5 -21.94 -53.48 -2.59
CA VAL A 5 -21.81 -52.01 -2.54
C VAL A 5 -20.63 -51.68 -3.46
N SER A 6 -20.93 -51.16 -4.65
CA SER A 6 -19.89 -50.59 -5.50
C SER A 6 -19.19 -49.46 -4.73
N LYS A 7 -17.85 -49.48 -4.74
CA LYS A 7 -17.10 -48.32 -4.22
C LYS A 7 -17.65 -47.07 -4.88
N PRO A 8 -17.95 -46.02 -4.12
CA PRO A 8 -18.33 -44.75 -4.74
C PRO A 8 -17.21 -44.34 -5.72
N GLU A 9 -17.59 -44.04 -6.96
CA GLU A 9 -16.68 -43.60 -8.03
C GLU A 9 -15.93 -42.32 -7.65
N PHE A 10 -16.20 -41.75 -6.50
CA PHE A 10 -15.64 -40.51 -5.98
C PHE A 10 -14.92 -40.79 -4.66
N ASP A 11 -13.60 -40.96 -4.75
CA ASP A 11 -12.76 -40.92 -3.57
C ASP A 11 -12.54 -39.46 -3.16
N LEU A 12 -13.49 -38.93 -2.37
CA LEU A 12 -13.40 -37.58 -1.80
C LEU A 12 -12.13 -37.38 -0.98
N ARG A 13 -11.61 -38.44 -0.35
CA ARG A 13 -10.40 -38.36 0.48
C ARG A 13 -9.14 -38.25 -0.37
N GLY A 14 -9.05 -39.03 -1.45
CA GLY A 14 -7.96 -38.89 -2.43
C GLY A 14 -7.98 -37.54 -3.08
N LYS A 15 -9.13 -37.03 -3.50
CA LYS A 15 -9.24 -35.70 -4.12
C LYS A 15 -9.00 -34.53 -3.17
N ILE A 16 -9.27 -34.68 -1.88
CA ILE A 16 -8.93 -33.66 -0.88
C ILE A 16 -7.43 -33.65 -0.60
N LEU A 17 -6.76 -34.81 -0.64
CA LEU A 17 -5.31 -34.92 -0.46
C LEU A 17 -4.53 -34.49 -1.71
N ASP A 18 -5.12 -34.63 -2.90
CA ASP A 18 -4.56 -34.16 -4.18
C ASP A 18 -4.84 -32.69 -4.46
N LEU A 19 -5.62 -32.00 -3.63
CA LEU A 19 -5.78 -30.56 -3.68
C LEU A 19 -4.51 -29.90 -3.14
N ASP A 20 -3.50 -29.85 -3.99
CA ASP A 20 -2.44 -28.88 -3.82
C ASP A 20 -3.09 -27.48 -3.88
N TYR A 21 -3.02 -26.75 -2.76
CA TYR A 21 -3.58 -25.39 -2.65
C TYR A 21 -3.07 -24.46 -3.75
N SER A 22 -1.93 -24.77 -4.35
CA SER A 22 -1.40 -24.07 -5.52
C SER A 22 -2.24 -24.24 -6.80
N GLN A 23 -3.12 -25.26 -6.84
CA GLN A 23 -3.95 -25.61 -8.01
C GLN A 23 -5.41 -25.14 -7.89
N VAL A 24 -5.83 -24.63 -6.72
CA VAL A 24 -7.18 -24.05 -6.60
C VAL A 24 -7.24 -22.76 -7.40
N PRO A 25 -8.07 -22.69 -8.45
CA PRO A 25 -8.21 -21.45 -9.21
C PRO A 25 -8.61 -20.30 -8.29
N TYR A 26 -8.00 -19.16 -8.41
CA TYR A 26 -8.23 -18.00 -7.53
C TYR A 26 -9.70 -17.61 -7.40
N HIS A 27 -10.49 -17.74 -8.49
CA HIS A 27 -11.94 -17.47 -8.50
C HIS A 27 -12.77 -18.46 -7.67
N LYS A 28 -12.18 -19.57 -7.22
CA LYS A 28 -12.82 -20.58 -6.33
C LYS A 28 -12.39 -20.43 -4.88
N MET A 29 -11.50 -19.50 -4.59
CA MET A 29 -11.10 -19.25 -3.21
C MET A 29 -12.21 -18.51 -2.47
N PRO A 30 -12.41 -18.80 -1.16
CA PRO A 30 -13.41 -18.10 -0.36
C PRO A 30 -13.15 -16.58 -0.31
N PRO A 31 -14.20 -15.75 -0.16
CA PRO A 31 -14.03 -14.34 0.14
C PRO A 31 -13.11 -14.11 1.35
N GLY A 32 -12.27 -13.11 1.27
CA GLY A 32 -11.26 -12.82 2.30
C GLY A 32 -9.93 -13.56 2.11
N SER A 33 -9.82 -14.50 1.17
CA SER A 33 -8.56 -15.18 0.87
C SER A 33 -7.54 -14.21 0.27
N ILE A 34 -6.31 -14.23 0.79
CA ILE A 34 -5.18 -13.49 0.21
C ILE A 34 -4.58 -14.37 -0.89
N ILE A 35 -4.60 -13.89 -2.13
CA ILE A 35 -4.11 -14.63 -3.30
C ILE A 35 -2.82 -14.09 -3.90
N SER A 36 -2.43 -12.89 -3.50
CA SER A 36 -1.17 -12.28 -3.88
C SER A 36 -0.73 -11.28 -2.83
N SER A 37 0.57 -11.15 -2.61
CA SER A 37 1.14 -10.12 -1.74
C SER A 37 2.47 -9.64 -2.27
N THR A 38 2.77 -8.37 -2.06
CA THR A 38 4.06 -7.80 -2.41
C THR A 38 4.43 -6.67 -1.47
N VAL A 39 5.71 -6.35 -1.44
CA VAL A 39 6.25 -5.22 -0.67
C VAL A 39 6.93 -4.27 -1.63
N TRP A 40 6.44 -3.05 -1.65
CA TRP A 40 7.12 -1.97 -2.34
C TRP A 40 8.05 -1.23 -1.37
N ASN A 41 9.34 -1.33 -1.61
CA ASN A 41 10.33 -0.52 -0.92
C ASN A 41 10.42 0.82 -1.64
N VAL A 42 10.00 1.88 -0.97
CA VAL A 42 10.05 3.23 -1.54
C VAL A 42 11.51 3.64 -1.75
N PRO A 43 11.90 4.09 -2.94
CA PRO A 43 13.27 4.50 -3.21
C PRO A 43 13.73 5.64 -2.30
N ALA A 44 15.01 5.70 -2.00
CA ALA A 44 15.60 6.82 -1.29
C ALA A 44 15.43 8.11 -2.11
N THR A 45 14.55 8.99 -1.66
CA THR A 45 14.12 10.17 -2.40
C THR A 45 14.03 11.39 -1.49
N ALA A 46 14.37 12.55 -2.02
CA ALA A 46 14.06 13.85 -1.43
C ALA A 46 13.00 14.54 -2.29
N VAL A 47 11.95 15.04 -1.64
CA VAL A 47 10.90 15.80 -2.29
C VAL A 47 10.93 17.23 -1.73
N SER A 48 11.09 18.21 -2.62
CA SER A 48 10.95 19.60 -2.25
C SER A 48 9.47 19.96 -2.13
N THR A 49 9.08 20.42 -0.95
CA THR A 49 7.71 20.82 -0.66
C THR A 49 7.70 22.30 -0.31
N PRO A 50 7.48 23.21 -1.29
CA PRO A 50 7.49 24.64 -1.00
C PRO A 50 6.37 24.99 -0.03
N GLY A 51 6.76 25.63 1.07
CA GLY A 51 5.95 25.81 2.25
C GLY A 51 4.87 26.88 2.14
N SER A 52 3.62 26.47 2.01
CA SER A 52 2.47 27.21 2.54
C SER A 52 1.23 26.31 2.60
N TRP A 53 1.28 25.25 3.40
CA TRP A 53 0.11 24.39 3.55
C TRP A 53 -0.66 24.70 4.83
N ALA A 54 -1.95 24.99 4.70
CA ALA A 54 -2.84 25.09 5.85
C ALA A 54 -3.35 23.70 6.24
N TYR A 55 -3.29 23.36 7.51
CA TYR A 55 -3.68 22.05 8.09
C TYR A 55 -5.12 21.62 7.82
N THR A 56 -5.93 22.50 7.28
CA THR A 56 -7.36 22.30 7.02
C THR A 56 -7.68 21.72 5.65
N THR A 57 -6.70 21.58 4.78
CA THR A 57 -6.91 21.03 3.44
C THR A 57 -6.72 19.53 3.43
N ASN A 58 -7.77 18.82 3.05
CA ASN A 58 -7.70 17.41 2.67
C ASN A 58 -6.51 17.21 1.72
N PRO A 59 -5.75 16.10 1.77
CA PRO A 59 -4.64 15.83 0.83
C PRO A 59 -5.20 15.60 -0.57
N THR A 60 -5.86 16.62 -1.12
CA THR A 60 -6.26 16.64 -2.50
C THR A 60 -5.03 16.91 -3.37
N ASN A 61 -5.06 16.39 -4.51
CA ASN A 61 -4.09 16.29 -5.56
C ASN A 61 -3.17 17.44 -5.85
N SER A 62 -3.70 18.64 -5.83
CA SER A 62 -2.97 19.85 -6.23
C SER A 62 -1.96 20.32 -5.18
N ALA A 63 -2.12 19.86 -3.93
CA ALA A 63 -1.28 20.29 -2.80
C ALA A 63 -0.21 19.26 -2.40
N THR A 64 -0.17 18.09 -3.06
CA THR A 64 0.78 17.02 -2.72
C THR A 64 1.79 16.76 -3.82
N TYR A 65 3.01 16.43 -3.45
CA TYR A 65 4.12 16.16 -4.35
C TYR A 65 4.34 14.66 -4.51
N ALA A 66 4.60 14.22 -5.73
CA ALA A 66 4.89 12.83 -6.02
C ALA A 66 6.24 12.42 -5.40
N VAL A 67 6.24 11.32 -4.66
CA VAL A 67 7.45 10.68 -4.13
C VAL A 67 7.91 9.60 -5.09
N ALA A 68 7.03 8.66 -5.39
CA ALA A 68 7.27 7.54 -6.29
C ALA A 68 5.93 6.91 -6.68
N ASN A 69 5.95 5.98 -7.64
CA ASN A 69 4.79 5.18 -8.01
C ASN A 69 5.13 3.68 -8.02
N PHE A 70 4.08 2.87 -7.96
CA PHE A 70 4.17 1.42 -8.00
C PHE A 70 2.96 0.84 -8.73
N THR A 71 3.20 -0.08 -9.64
CA THR A 71 2.14 -0.87 -10.29
C THR A 71 2.02 -2.22 -9.59
N PHE A 72 0.84 -2.51 -9.08
CA PHE A 72 0.52 -3.81 -8.51
C PHE A 72 -0.16 -4.66 -9.56
N THR A 73 0.33 -5.88 -9.83
CA THR A 73 -0.30 -6.80 -10.76
C THR A 73 -1.19 -7.77 -10.02
N LYS A 74 -2.50 -7.71 -10.26
CA LYS A 74 -3.52 -8.58 -9.68
C LYS A 74 -3.65 -9.89 -10.44
N LYS A 75 -4.22 -10.89 -9.80
CA LYS A 75 -4.58 -12.19 -10.36
C LYS A 75 -6.04 -12.26 -10.80
N LEU A 76 -6.92 -11.47 -10.16
CA LEU A 76 -8.36 -11.43 -10.46
C LEU A 76 -8.81 -9.97 -10.64
N SER A 77 -9.64 -9.73 -11.66
CA SER A 77 -10.25 -8.41 -11.89
C SER A 77 -11.24 -8.03 -10.78
N THR A 78 -11.88 -9.02 -10.17
CA THR A 78 -12.92 -8.84 -9.13
C THR A 78 -12.39 -8.76 -7.71
N SER A 79 -11.10 -9.00 -7.48
CA SER A 79 -10.48 -8.85 -6.15
C SER A 79 -10.23 -7.39 -5.80
N ILE A 80 -10.08 -7.12 -4.51
CA ILE A 80 -9.64 -5.81 -4.01
C ILE A 80 -8.16 -5.83 -3.65
N VAL A 81 -7.59 -4.65 -3.46
CA VAL A 81 -6.25 -4.47 -2.90
C VAL A 81 -6.35 -3.77 -1.56
N GLN A 82 -5.70 -4.35 -0.56
CA GLN A 82 -5.56 -3.74 0.76
C GLN A 82 -4.11 -3.76 1.20
N GLY A 83 -3.79 -2.97 2.21
CA GLY A 83 -2.43 -2.99 2.72
C GLY A 83 -2.16 -1.96 3.80
N ILE A 84 -0.88 -1.84 4.09
CA ILE A 84 -0.36 -0.88 5.05
C ILE A 84 0.89 -0.20 4.50
N ALA A 85 0.94 1.11 4.65
CA ALA A 85 2.14 1.90 4.41
C ALA A 85 2.77 2.23 5.77
N ILE A 86 4.07 2.01 5.90
CA ILE A 86 4.79 2.21 7.16
C ILE A 86 6.26 2.55 6.92
N GLY A 87 6.79 3.46 7.72
CA GLY A 87 8.21 3.79 7.72
C GLY A 87 8.47 5.16 8.30
N HIS A 88 9.71 5.58 8.16
CA HIS A 88 10.15 6.88 8.63
C HIS A 88 10.32 7.86 7.47
N VAL A 89 9.94 9.09 7.72
CA VAL A 89 10.18 10.23 6.85
C VAL A 89 10.94 11.26 7.67
N ASP A 90 12.05 11.71 7.16
CA ASP A 90 12.79 12.84 7.72
C ASP A 90 12.31 14.14 7.05
N VAL A 91 12.09 15.17 7.84
CA VAL A 91 11.57 16.44 7.36
C VAL A 91 12.54 17.56 7.72
N ASN A 92 13.03 18.23 6.71
CA ASN A 92 13.88 19.40 6.90
C ASN A 92 13.04 20.65 7.14
N GLY A 93 13.02 21.09 8.37
CA GLY A 93 12.30 22.31 8.76
C GLY A 93 12.38 22.55 10.26
N SER A 94 12.18 23.78 10.67
CA SER A 94 12.05 24.13 12.09
C SER A 94 10.74 23.58 12.66
N THR A 95 10.64 23.57 13.97
CA THR A 95 9.50 23.02 14.73
C THR A 95 8.15 23.55 14.24
N GLY A 96 7.12 22.66 14.22
CA GLY A 96 5.73 23.09 14.02
C GLY A 96 5.17 22.93 12.61
N HIS A 97 5.80 22.13 11.76
CA HIS A 97 5.32 21.92 10.40
C HIS A 97 4.28 20.80 10.29
N PRO A 98 3.08 21.06 9.76
CA PRO A 98 2.15 20.02 9.36
C PRO A 98 2.74 19.25 8.18
N THR A 99 2.59 17.93 8.23
CA THR A 99 3.06 17.01 7.21
C THR A 99 2.01 15.96 6.90
N VAL A 100 1.95 15.52 5.66
CA VAL A 100 1.11 14.41 5.23
C VAL A 100 1.87 13.49 4.29
N VAL A 101 1.60 12.19 4.43
CA VAL A 101 1.99 11.16 3.46
C VAL A 101 0.71 10.42 3.08
N SER A 102 0.46 10.26 1.79
CA SER A 102 -0.77 9.64 1.27
C SER A 102 -0.47 8.69 0.13
N LEU A 103 -1.34 7.69 -0.03
CA LEU A 103 -1.37 6.79 -1.17
C LEU A 103 -2.61 7.13 -2.01
N VAL A 104 -2.40 7.38 -3.29
CA VAL A 104 -3.45 7.80 -4.22
C VAL A 104 -3.36 7.04 -5.54
N ASN A 105 -4.43 7.03 -6.34
CA ASN A 105 -4.41 6.56 -7.71
C ASN A 105 -3.98 7.67 -8.69
N ARG A 106 -4.01 7.37 -9.99
CA ARG A 106 -3.71 8.33 -11.05
C ARG A 106 -4.71 9.49 -11.09
N GLY A 107 -5.99 9.23 -10.83
CA GLY A 107 -7.06 10.23 -10.72
C GLY A 107 -7.02 11.01 -9.41
N ASN A 108 -6.08 10.65 -8.51
CA ASN A 108 -5.81 11.31 -7.24
C ASN A 108 -6.83 11.02 -6.13
N VAL A 109 -7.57 9.95 -6.23
CA VAL A 109 -8.38 9.44 -5.14
C VAL A 109 -7.45 8.94 -4.02
N VAL A 110 -7.69 9.38 -2.81
CA VAL A 110 -6.87 9.03 -1.64
C VAL A 110 -7.39 7.73 -1.03
N TYR A 111 -6.58 6.69 -1.04
CA TYR A 111 -6.88 5.40 -0.39
C TYR A 111 -6.49 5.38 1.08
N GLY A 112 -5.44 6.09 1.44
CA GLY A 112 -5.01 6.22 2.83
C GLY A 112 -4.02 7.36 3.00
N ALA A 113 -3.97 7.92 4.21
CA ALA A 113 -3.05 8.99 4.54
C ALA A 113 -2.69 9.01 6.03
N ALA A 114 -1.48 9.44 6.32
CA ALA A 114 -1.03 9.76 7.68
C ALA A 114 -0.70 11.24 7.77
N TYR A 115 -1.26 11.86 8.79
CA TYR A 115 -1.03 13.27 9.12
C TYR A 115 -0.21 13.36 10.38
N ARG A 116 0.75 14.29 10.40
CA ARG A 116 1.55 14.60 11.57
C ARG A 116 1.77 16.09 11.67
N HIS A 117 1.78 16.59 12.89
CA HIS A 117 2.30 17.90 13.20
C HIS A 117 3.67 17.72 13.86
N GLN A 118 4.72 18.01 13.11
CA GLN A 118 6.07 17.83 13.61
C GLN A 118 6.40 18.94 14.61
N ARG A 119 6.68 18.55 15.85
CA ARG A 119 7.08 19.47 16.92
C ARG A 119 8.56 19.38 17.25
N ARG A 120 9.33 18.60 16.50
CA ARG A 120 10.72 18.26 16.83
C ARG A 120 11.74 19.04 16.01
N GLN A 121 12.98 18.96 16.43
CA GLN A 121 14.11 19.62 15.78
C GLN A 121 14.38 19.00 14.40
N ASN A 122 15.13 19.73 13.57
CA ASN A 122 15.60 19.27 12.27
C ASN A 122 16.24 17.88 12.36
N ASN A 123 16.03 17.05 11.34
CA ASN A 123 16.67 15.75 11.14
C ASN A 123 16.22 14.62 12.08
N GLU A 124 15.05 14.72 12.71
CA GLU A 124 14.48 13.58 13.43
C GLU A 124 13.50 12.83 12.53
N PRO A 125 13.80 11.56 12.18
CA PRO A 125 12.88 10.75 11.41
C PRO A 125 11.58 10.52 12.17
N THR A 126 10.47 10.81 11.53
CA THR A 126 9.13 10.64 12.09
C THR A 126 8.43 9.45 11.43
N GLY A 127 7.84 8.57 12.24
CA GLY A 127 7.08 7.44 11.75
C GLY A 127 5.76 7.87 11.14
N TYR A 128 5.48 7.39 9.93
CA TYR A 128 4.19 7.53 9.25
C TYR A 128 3.67 6.14 8.92
N SER A 129 2.45 5.86 9.35
CA SER A 129 1.78 4.60 9.04
C SER A 129 0.30 4.83 8.80
N PHE A 130 -0.27 4.14 7.83
CA PHE A 130 -1.70 4.09 7.57
C PHE A 130 -2.06 2.79 6.86
N ALA A 131 -3.27 2.29 7.12
CA ALA A 131 -3.86 1.22 6.35
C ALA A 131 -4.64 1.81 5.17
N PHE A 132 -4.84 1.02 4.12
CA PHE A 132 -5.63 1.40 2.96
C PHE A 132 -6.38 0.20 2.39
N THR A 133 -7.48 0.51 1.70
CA THR A 133 -8.24 -0.46 0.89
C THR A 133 -8.64 0.23 -0.40
N ASP A 134 -8.46 -0.47 -1.51
CA ASP A 134 -8.86 -0.06 -2.84
C ASP A 134 -9.82 -1.12 -3.39
N ASP A 135 -11.07 -0.74 -3.61
CA ASP A 135 -12.13 -1.59 -4.16
C ASP A 135 -12.13 -1.62 -5.70
N MET A 136 -11.15 -1.01 -6.31
CA MET A 136 -10.92 -0.91 -7.76
C MET A 136 -11.91 -0.04 -8.53
N THR A 137 -12.88 0.60 -7.90
CA THR A 137 -13.90 1.40 -8.59
C THR A 137 -13.32 2.64 -9.27
N GLU A 138 -12.20 3.14 -8.74
CA GLU A 138 -11.55 4.38 -9.20
C GLU A 138 -10.23 4.12 -9.95
N GLN A 139 -9.96 2.87 -10.33
CA GLN A 139 -8.76 2.49 -11.09
C GLN A 139 -9.04 2.42 -12.58
N ASP A 140 -8.13 2.99 -13.38
CA ASP A 140 -8.18 2.92 -14.86
C ASP A 140 -7.92 1.48 -15.37
N ASP A 141 -7.04 0.74 -14.69
CA ASP A 141 -6.73 -0.66 -14.98
C ASP A 141 -6.89 -1.50 -13.71
N VAL A 142 -7.95 -2.31 -13.69
CA VAL A 142 -8.30 -3.15 -12.53
C VAL A 142 -7.34 -4.33 -12.32
N LEU A 143 -6.56 -4.71 -13.33
CA LEU A 143 -5.56 -5.78 -13.22
C LEU A 143 -4.16 -5.25 -12.88
N ASN A 144 -3.86 -4.01 -13.27
CA ASN A 144 -2.58 -3.37 -13.01
C ASN A 144 -2.77 -1.97 -12.40
N PRO A 145 -3.43 -1.86 -11.23
CA PRO A 145 -3.63 -0.58 -10.58
C PRO A 145 -2.31 0.11 -10.26
N VAL A 146 -2.25 1.40 -10.49
CA VAL A 146 -1.07 2.22 -10.25
C VAL A 146 -1.28 3.08 -9.01
N TYR A 147 -0.41 2.93 -8.04
CA TYR A 147 -0.41 3.68 -6.80
C TYR A 147 0.71 4.71 -6.78
N TYR A 148 0.38 5.91 -6.36
CA TYR A 148 1.32 7.01 -6.18
C TYR A 148 1.45 7.32 -4.71
N LEU A 149 2.67 7.25 -4.18
CA LEU A 149 2.97 7.80 -2.88
C LEU A 149 3.19 9.30 -3.05
N ARG A 150 2.45 10.08 -2.29
CA ARG A 150 2.55 11.55 -2.30
C ARG A 150 2.80 12.08 -0.91
N CYS A 151 3.39 13.24 -0.83
CA CYS A 151 3.64 13.92 0.42
C CYS A 151 3.44 15.43 0.29
N HIS A 152 3.22 16.06 1.42
CA HIS A 152 3.27 17.51 1.55
C HIS A 152 3.76 17.90 2.95
N SER A 153 4.48 19.00 3.01
CA SER A 153 4.89 19.60 4.27
C SER A 153 5.00 21.12 4.08
N SER A 154 4.75 21.88 5.13
CA SER A 154 5.12 23.28 5.17
C SER A 154 6.64 23.50 5.33
N ALA A 155 7.40 22.41 5.56
CA ALA A 155 8.86 22.43 5.50
C ALA A 155 9.37 22.43 4.07
N SER A 156 10.66 22.72 3.89
CA SER A 156 11.23 22.83 2.54
C SER A 156 11.46 21.51 1.84
N ASN A 157 11.74 20.42 2.56
CA ASN A 157 11.99 19.08 2.00
C ASN A 157 11.51 17.97 2.90
N MET A 158 11.08 16.86 2.28
CA MET A 158 10.81 15.58 2.92
C MET A 158 11.72 14.50 2.31
N TYR A 159 12.30 13.65 3.14
CA TYR A 159 13.22 12.59 2.74
C TYR A 159 12.62 11.23 3.06
N PHE A 160 12.43 10.40 2.03
CA PHE A 160 11.90 9.04 2.14
C PHE A 160 13.03 8.03 2.02
N SER A 161 13.02 6.99 2.87
CA SER A 161 14.00 5.91 2.87
C SER A 161 15.46 6.39 2.93
N ARG A 162 15.68 7.61 3.39
CA ARG A 162 16.99 8.21 3.68
C ARG A 162 16.84 9.33 4.70
N MET A 163 17.92 9.74 5.31
CA MET A 163 18.00 10.93 6.16
C MET A 163 18.54 12.12 5.38
N GLN A 164 18.33 13.32 5.91
CA GLN A 164 19.03 14.50 5.47
C GLN A 164 20.56 14.24 5.54
N GLY A 165 21.28 14.57 4.49
CA GLY A 165 22.70 14.24 4.38
C GLY A 165 22.99 12.91 3.70
N GLY A 166 21.98 12.15 3.26
CA GLY A 166 22.14 10.99 2.39
C GLY A 166 22.25 9.63 3.09
N SER A 167 22.22 9.60 4.44
CA SER A 167 22.22 8.33 5.19
C SER A 167 20.95 7.54 4.95
N THR A 168 21.08 6.22 4.86
CA THR A 168 19.91 5.32 4.78
C THR A 168 19.43 5.03 6.20
N PRO A 169 18.14 5.27 6.53
CA PRO A 169 17.60 4.90 7.83
C PRO A 169 17.56 3.38 7.97
N SER A 170 17.65 2.89 9.19
CA SER A 170 17.52 1.47 9.52
C SER A 170 16.13 0.91 9.17
N ASN A 171 15.14 1.78 9.04
CA ASN A 171 13.75 1.40 8.73
C ASN A 171 13.22 2.23 7.54
N PRO A 172 13.47 1.81 6.30
CA PRO A 172 13.01 2.49 5.10
C PRO A 172 11.48 2.49 5.01
N TYR A 173 10.93 3.45 4.24
CA TYR A 173 9.50 3.50 3.98
C TYR A 173 9.07 2.35 3.07
N ARG A 174 8.04 1.62 3.47
CA ARG A 174 7.52 0.44 2.76
C ARG A 174 6.01 0.50 2.63
N VAL A 175 5.50 -0.03 1.53
CA VAL A 175 4.07 -0.27 1.34
C VAL A 175 3.87 -1.76 1.08
N PHE A 176 3.08 -2.38 1.92
CA PHE A 176 2.68 -3.79 1.81
C PHE A 176 1.34 -3.84 1.12
N PHE A 177 1.26 -4.61 0.06
CA PHE A 177 0.04 -4.82 -0.72
C PHE A 177 -0.40 -6.27 -0.59
N GLN A 178 -1.71 -6.48 -0.49
CA GLN A 178 -2.35 -7.79 -0.51
C GLN A 178 -3.54 -7.73 -1.46
N GLU A 179 -3.62 -8.71 -2.35
CA GLU A 179 -4.81 -8.95 -3.17
C GLU A 179 -5.74 -9.91 -2.43
N VAL A 180 -6.99 -9.51 -2.26
CA VAL A 180 -7.98 -10.24 -1.47
C VAL A 180 -9.21 -10.53 -2.31
N VAL A 181 -9.67 -11.77 -2.28
CA VAL A 181 -10.90 -12.22 -2.94
C VAL A 181 -12.10 -11.57 -2.25
N GLN A 182 -13.02 -11.01 -3.04
CA GLN A 182 -14.31 -10.52 -2.57
C GLN A 182 -15.37 -11.60 -2.55
#